data_b5d6c84365cbb712e585b0af4cbb33ea
#
_entry.id   b5d6c84365cbb712e585b0af4cbb33ea
#
_cell.length_a   1.000
_cell.length_b   1.000
_cell.length_c   1.000
_cell.angle_alpha   90.00
_cell.angle_beta   90.00
_cell.angle_gamma   90.00
#
_symmetry.space_group_name_H-M   'P 1'
#
loop_
_entity.id
_entity.type
_entity.pdbx_description
1 polymer ?
#
loop_
_entity_poly.entity_id
_entity_poly.type
_entity_poly.pdbx_seq_one_letter_code
_entity_poly.pdbx_strand_id
1 'polypeptide(L)'
;MGNLKQRLIKPGTDFNYAEGVKVKNASSSTISANKIVYVSGYEGPFLKVNLADASSDNTCSGRLMIAKHDIPGDGFGVVLPWKLVTSVDTSGVTAAGDPLYLSETAGDFTATAPTLKVYVGHAITDAADGAYLFCGEGSNRAV
;
A
#
# COMPACT_ATOMS: atom_id res chain seq x y z
N MET A 1 25.99 21.28 19.15
CA MET A 1 25.54 21.20 17.81
C MET A 1 25.12 19.82 17.40
N GLY A 2 25.73 18.80 17.93
CA GLY A 2 25.29 17.47 17.63
C GLY A 2 23.84 17.26 17.98
N ASN A 3 23.38 17.96 18.98
CA ASN A 3 21.99 17.80 19.39
C ASN A 3 21.00 18.23 18.35
N LEU A 4 21.31 19.28 17.66
CA LEU A 4 20.41 19.77 16.64
C LEU A 4 20.27 18.76 15.52
N LYS A 5 21.37 18.20 15.10
CA LYS A 5 21.33 17.18 14.08
C LYS A 5 20.53 15.99 14.52
N GLN A 6 20.73 15.57 15.75
CA GLN A 6 20.01 14.41 16.22
C GLN A 6 18.53 14.66 16.28
N ARG A 7 18.15 15.87 16.63
CA ARG A 7 16.73 16.15 16.67
C ARG A 7 16.10 16.15 15.30
N LEU A 8 16.86 16.54 14.30
CA LEU A 8 16.31 16.56 12.95
C LEU A 8 16.02 15.18 12.42
N ILE A 9 16.74 14.19 12.90
CA ILE A 9 16.53 12.84 12.44
C ILE A 9 15.79 11.98 13.44
N LYS A 10 15.29 12.60 14.49
CA LYS A 10 14.60 11.84 15.50
C LYS A 10 13.31 11.26 14.94
N PRO A 11 13.12 9.96 15.10
CA PRO A 11 11.88 9.32 14.66
C PRO A 11 10.71 9.93 15.42
N GLY A 12 9.59 9.98 14.77
CA GLY A 12 8.39 10.49 15.39
C GLY A 12 8.22 11.97 15.29
N THR A 13 9.29 12.69 15.08
CA THR A 13 9.19 14.14 14.84
C THR A 13 9.32 14.44 13.37
N ASP A 14 9.98 13.56 12.65
CA ASP A 14 10.14 13.71 11.22
C ASP A 14 9.24 12.76 10.53
N PHE A 15 9.02 13.08 9.29
CA PHE A 15 8.26 12.24 8.44
C PHE A 15 9.10 11.02 8.13
N ASN A 16 8.82 9.94 8.79
CA ASN A 16 9.62 8.73 8.68
C ASN A 16 8.81 7.66 7.99
N TYR A 17 9.05 7.51 6.69
CA TYR A 17 8.30 6.55 5.89
C TYR A 17 8.55 5.11 6.30
N ALA A 18 9.68 4.83 6.94
CA ALA A 18 9.95 3.48 7.38
C ALA A 18 8.98 3.04 8.48
N GLU A 19 8.50 3.99 9.26
CA GLU A 19 7.53 3.70 10.30
C GLU A 19 6.11 3.82 9.82
N GLY A 20 5.88 4.53 8.73
CA GLY A 20 4.59 4.62 8.10
C GLY A 20 3.67 5.67 8.70
N VAL A 21 2.41 5.58 8.32
CA VAL A 21 1.38 6.53 8.70
C VAL A 21 0.32 5.81 9.49
N LYS A 22 -0.06 6.38 10.65
CA LYS A 22 -1.13 5.81 11.46
C LYS A 22 -2.47 6.15 10.84
N VAL A 23 -3.30 5.14 10.65
CA VAL A 23 -4.61 5.30 10.01
C VAL A 23 -5.66 4.55 10.78
N LYS A 24 -6.92 4.83 10.47
CA LYS A 24 -8.05 4.07 10.99
C LYS A 24 -8.63 3.21 9.88
N ASN A 25 -8.90 1.95 10.20
CA ASN A 25 -9.60 1.05 9.29
C ASN A 25 -11.06 1.46 9.25
N ALA A 26 -11.54 1.86 8.09
CA ALA A 26 -12.91 2.34 7.94
C ALA A 26 -13.93 1.20 7.88
N SER A 27 -13.47 -0.04 7.74
CA SER A 27 -14.37 -1.18 7.66
C SER A 27 -14.46 -1.89 9.00
N SER A 28 -15.46 -2.75 9.15
CA SER A 28 -15.61 -3.54 10.35
C SER A 28 -14.80 -4.83 10.31
N SER A 29 -14.13 -5.11 9.19
CA SER A 29 -13.32 -6.31 9.02
C SER A 29 -11.85 -5.97 9.12
N THR A 30 -11.05 -6.90 9.59
CA THR A 30 -9.59 -6.73 9.66
C THR A 30 -9.01 -6.57 8.25
N ILE A 31 -8.11 -5.61 8.12
CA ILE A 31 -7.26 -5.48 6.93
C ILE A 31 -5.97 -6.22 7.26
N SER A 32 -5.71 -7.28 6.53
CA SER A 32 -4.52 -8.10 6.80
C SER A 32 -3.25 -7.40 6.32
N ALA A 33 -2.13 -7.77 6.91
CA ALA A 33 -0.83 -7.25 6.50
C ALA A 33 -0.62 -7.45 5.00
N ASN A 34 0.03 -6.48 4.38
CA ASN A 34 0.36 -6.47 2.95
C ASN A 34 -0.82 -6.30 2.02
N LYS A 35 -1.98 -5.97 2.55
CA LYS A 35 -3.12 -5.59 1.70
C LYS A 35 -2.99 -4.14 1.29
N ILE A 36 -3.39 -3.86 0.06
CA ILE A 36 -3.31 -2.52 -0.51
C ILE A 36 -4.59 -1.76 -0.15
N VAL A 37 -4.43 -0.53 0.30
CA VAL A 37 -5.55 0.29 0.76
C VAL A 37 -5.55 1.64 0.06
N TYR A 38 -6.73 2.27 0.04
CA TYR A 38 -6.86 3.64 -0.42
C TYR A 38 -7.45 4.49 0.71
N VAL A 39 -7.26 5.80 0.62
CA VAL A 39 -7.78 6.72 1.62
C VAL A 39 -9.23 6.99 1.29
N SER A 40 -10.14 6.59 2.16
CA SER A 40 -11.57 6.74 1.94
C SER A 40 -12.17 7.91 2.71
N GLY A 41 -11.42 8.54 3.61
CA GLY A 41 -11.91 9.66 4.39
C GLY A 41 -10.95 9.99 5.52
N TYR A 42 -11.49 10.64 6.53
CA TYR A 42 -10.68 10.95 7.71
C TYR A 42 -11.59 11.04 8.94
N GLU A 43 -10.95 10.91 10.08
CA GLU A 43 -11.65 11.03 11.36
C GLU A 43 -10.68 11.70 12.31
N GLY A 44 -11.00 12.93 12.72
CA GLY A 44 -10.07 13.73 13.52
C GLY A 44 -8.77 13.92 12.77
N PRO A 45 -7.62 13.65 13.39
CA PRO A 45 -6.33 13.80 12.71
C PRO A 45 -5.91 12.58 11.91
N PHE A 46 -6.76 11.55 11.80
CA PHE A 46 -6.37 10.29 11.19
C PHE A 46 -7.04 10.10 9.85
N LEU A 47 -6.27 9.63 8.88
CA LEU A 47 -6.84 9.16 7.63
C LEU A 47 -7.59 7.85 7.89
N LYS A 48 -8.69 7.66 7.17
CA LYS A 48 -9.41 6.39 7.17
C LYS A 48 -9.12 5.68 5.87
N VAL A 49 -8.93 4.37 5.95
CA VAL A 49 -8.57 3.57 4.79
C VAL A 49 -9.50 2.38 4.64
N ASN A 50 -9.65 1.94 3.40
CA ASN A 50 -10.35 0.72 3.03
C ASN A 50 -9.49 -0.05 2.05
N LEU A 51 -9.82 -1.33 1.85
CA LEU A 51 -9.13 -2.13 0.84
C LEU A 51 -9.35 -1.51 -0.54
N ALA A 52 -8.26 -1.39 -1.28
CA ALA A 52 -8.30 -0.85 -2.64
C ALA A 52 -8.56 -1.97 -3.63
N ASP A 53 -9.29 -1.66 -4.70
CA ASP A 53 -9.45 -2.58 -5.81
C ASP A 53 -9.66 -1.80 -7.10
N ALA A 54 -9.40 -2.45 -8.21
CA ALA A 54 -9.44 -1.82 -9.52
C ALA A 54 -10.79 -1.99 -10.22
N SER A 55 -11.85 -2.28 -9.47
CA SER A 55 -13.17 -2.43 -10.05
C SER A 55 -13.86 -1.10 -10.28
N SER A 56 -13.42 -0.04 -9.61
CA SER A 56 -14.05 1.27 -9.68
C SER A 56 -13.03 2.36 -9.39
N ASP A 57 -13.18 3.51 -10.03
CA ASP A 57 -12.35 4.67 -9.71
C ASP A 57 -12.43 5.04 -8.24
N ASN A 58 -13.59 4.84 -7.63
CA ASN A 58 -13.79 5.25 -6.25
C ASN A 58 -13.01 4.42 -5.25
N THR A 59 -12.57 3.24 -5.64
CA THR A 59 -11.87 2.33 -4.74
C THR A 59 -10.38 2.24 -5.02
N CYS A 60 -9.87 3.09 -5.88
CA CYS A 60 -8.44 3.11 -6.19
C CYS A 60 -7.89 4.49 -6.46
N SER A 61 -8.64 5.52 -6.15
CA SER A 61 -8.20 6.88 -6.43
C SER A 61 -7.31 7.41 -5.32
N GLY A 62 -6.54 8.41 -5.67
CA GLY A 62 -5.62 9.02 -4.73
C GLY A 62 -4.43 8.13 -4.48
N ARG A 63 -3.75 8.39 -3.38
CA ARG A 63 -2.56 7.64 -3.03
C ARG A 63 -2.93 6.30 -2.46
N LEU A 64 -2.31 5.26 -2.96
CA LEU A 64 -2.46 3.93 -2.41
C LEU A 64 -1.33 3.66 -1.44
N MET A 65 -1.63 2.87 -0.42
CA MET A 65 -0.65 2.47 0.58
C MET A 65 -0.84 1.00 0.90
N ILE A 66 0.07 0.44 1.68
CA ILE A 66 0.02 -0.98 1.98
C ILE A 66 0.06 -1.16 3.50
N ALA A 67 -0.73 -2.10 4.01
CA ALA A 67 -0.79 -2.34 5.45
C ALA A 67 0.51 -2.96 5.93
N LYS A 68 1.10 -2.35 6.96
CA LYS A 68 2.34 -2.84 7.54
C LYS A 68 2.10 -4.09 8.37
N HIS A 69 0.94 -4.20 8.97
CA HIS A 69 0.53 -5.30 9.83
C HIS A 69 -0.99 -5.40 9.78
N ASP A 70 -1.56 -6.39 10.45
CA ASP A 70 -3.01 -6.51 10.49
C ASP A 70 -3.61 -5.30 11.20
N ILE A 71 -4.65 -4.74 10.62
CA ILE A 71 -5.34 -3.57 11.17
C ILE A 71 -6.76 -4.01 11.54
N PRO A 72 -7.09 -4.04 12.84
CA PRO A 72 -8.41 -4.53 13.26
C PRO A 72 -9.54 -3.70 12.67
N GLY A 73 -10.68 -4.32 12.49
CA GLY A 73 -11.86 -3.59 12.05
C GLY A 73 -12.17 -2.43 12.98
N ASP A 74 -12.47 -1.29 12.42
CA ASP A 74 -12.73 -0.05 13.14
C ASP A 74 -11.58 0.38 14.04
N GLY A 75 -10.42 -0.25 13.91
CA GLY A 75 -9.25 0.04 14.74
C GLY A 75 -8.21 0.81 14.00
N PHE A 76 -7.07 0.99 14.67
CA PHE A 76 -5.96 1.76 14.15
C PHE A 76 -4.80 0.85 13.79
N GLY A 77 -4.04 1.27 12.80
CA GLY A 77 -2.85 0.57 12.39
C GLY A 77 -1.96 1.47 11.56
N VAL A 78 -0.96 0.86 10.94
CA VAL A 78 0.05 1.61 10.20
C VAL A 78 0.07 1.14 8.76
N VAL A 79 0.12 2.09 7.84
CA VAL A 79 0.28 1.81 6.42
C VAL A 79 1.54 2.48 5.90
N LEU A 80 2.08 1.95 4.81
CA LEU A 80 3.34 2.43 4.25
C LEU A 80 3.13 2.84 2.80
N PRO A 81 3.82 3.88 2.35
CA PRO A 81 3.72 4.30 0.94
C PRO A 81 4.50 3.38 0.01
N TRP A 82 5.49 2.65 0.51
CA TRP A 82 6.21 1.64 -0.25
C TRP A 82 6.73 0.58 0.71
N LYS A 83 6.89 -0.63 0.21
CA LYS A 83 7.30 -1.74 1.05
C LYS A 83 7.81 -2.89 0.19
N LEU A 84 8.83 -3.59 0.66
CA LEU A 84 9.23 -4.87 0.08
C LEU A 84 8.29 -5.94 0.64
N VAL A 85 7.56 -6.61 -0.24
CA VAL A 85 6.63 -7.68 0.15
C VAL A 85 7.25 -9.00 -0.28
N THR A 86 7.37 -9.93 0.66
CA THR A 86 7.96 -11.24 0.41
C THR A 86 6.94 -12.34 0.63
N SER A 87 7.28 -13.54 0.22
CA SER A 87 6.44 -14.74 0.39
C SER A 87 5.10 -14.59 -0.31
N VAL A 88 5.14 -14.05 -1.51
CA VAL A 88 3.96 -13.90 -2.36
C VAL A 88 4.25 -14.51 -3.73
N ASP A 89 3.20 -14.90 -4.42
CA ASP A 89 3.33 -15.51 -5.73
C ASP A 89 3.44 -14.43 -6.78
N THR A 90 4.62 -14.28 -7.37
CA THR A 90 4.86 -13.36 -8.46
C THR A 90 5.10 -14.09 -9.78
N SER A 91 4.75 -15.37 -9.85
CA SER A 91 5.05 -16.17 -11.04
C SER A 91 4.19 -15.81 -12.24
N GLY A 92 3.19 -14.95 -12.06
CA GLY A 92 2.38 -14.50 -13.18
C GLY A 92 3.07 -13.52 -14.11
N VAL A 93 4.19 -12.95 -13.69
CA VAL A 93 4.95 -12.04 -14.56
C VAL A 93 5.82 -12.84 -15.51
N THR A 94 6.30 -12.19 -16.57
CA THR A 94 7.19 -12.82 -17.54
C THR A 94 8.63 -12.79 -17.05
N ALA A 95 8.99 -11.75 -16.33
CA ALA A 95 10.38 -11.57 -15.88
C ALA A 95 10.42 -10.68 -14.64
N ALA A 96 11.49 -10.81 -13.88
CA ALA A 96 11.76 -9.89 -12.78
C ALA A 96 11.79 -8.46 -13.33
N GLY A 97 11.23 -7.53 -12.57
CA GLY A 97 11.14 -6.14 -12.97
C GLY A 97 9.85 -5.79 -13.67
N ASP A 98 9.04 -6.77 -14.05
CA ASP A 98 7.78 -6.49 -14.72
C ASP A 98 6.81 -5.79 -13.78
N PRO A 99 5.93 -4.93 -14.34
CA PRO A 99 4.99 -4.18 -13.51
C PRO A 99 3.92 -5.08 -12.91
N LEU A 100 3.44 -4.67 -11.75
CA LEU A 100 2.27 -5.27 -11.09
C LEU A 100 1.21 -4.21 -10.91
N TYR A 101 -0.03 -4.65 -10.95
CA TYR A 101 -1.19 -3.77 -10.95
C TYR A 101 -2.11 -4.10 -9.80
N LEU A 102 -2.91 -3.13 -9.41
CA LEU A 102 -3.96 -3.36 -8.43
C LEU A 102 -4.99 -4.32 -9.03
N SER A 103 -5.36 -5.32 -8.25
CA SER A 103 -6.34 -6.31 -8.68
C SER A 103 -7.76 -5.79 -8.51
N GLU A 104 -8.69 -6.38 -9.21
CA GLU A 104 -10.11 -6.17 -8.94
C GLU A 104 -10.55 -6.90 -7.68
N THR A 105 -9.73 -7.80 -7.17
CA THR A 105 -9.96 -8.42 -5.86
C THR A 105 -9.39 -7.49 -4.80
N ALA A 106 -10.23 -7.12 -3.84
CA ALA A 106 -9.89 -6.08 -2.87
C ALA A 106 -8.60 -6.36 -2.13
N GLY A 107 -7.71 -5.39 -2.12
CA GLY A 107 -6.45 -5.44 -1.39
C GLY A 107 -5.32 -6.18 -2.07
N ASP A 108 -5.55 -6.78 -3.23
CA ASP A 108 -4.56 -7.64 -3.87
C ASP A 108 -3.91 -6.97 -5.07
N PHE A 109 -2.78 -7.53 -5.49
CA PHE A 109 -2.12 -7.13 -6.72
C PHE A 109 -2.30 -8.23 -7.77
N THR A 110 -2.02 -7.89 -9.02
CA THR A 110 -2.09 -8.85 -10.12
C THR A 110 -1.03 -8.53 -11.16
N ALA A 111 -0.56 -9.57 -11.83
CA ALA A 111 0.39 -9.41 -12.93
C ALA A 111 -0.30 -9.01 -14.23
N THR A 112 -1.60 -9.29 -14.35
CA THR A 112 -2.37 -8.99 -15.55
C THR A 112 -3.19 -7.73 -15.31
N ALA A 113 -2.96 -6.69 -16.09
CA ALA A 113 -3.63 -5.41 -15.89
C ALA A 113 -5.14 -5.55 -16.08
N PRO A 114 -5.95 -5.14 -15.08
CA PRO A 114 -7.39 -5.05 -15.26
C PRO A 114 -7.76 -3.94 -16.23
N THR A 115 -9.04 -3.84 -16.53
CA THR A 115 -9.53 -2.75 -17.38
C THR A 115 -9.11 -1.40 -16.82
N LEU A 116 -9.27 -1.20 -15.52
CA LEU A 116 -8.79 -0.01 -14.85
C LEU A 116 -7.37 -0.28 -14.39
N LYS A 117 -6.41 0.28 -15.10
CA LYS A 117 -5.01 -0.07 -14.93
C LYS A 117 -4.38 0.85 -13.89
N VAL A 118 -4.07 0.31 -12.74
CA VAL A 118 -3.45 1.05 -11.63
C VAL A 118 -2.16 0.36 -11.25
N TYR A 119 -1.05 1.02 -11.46
CA TYR A 119 0.27 0.46 -11.20
C TYR A 119 0.55 0.49 -9.70
N VAL A 120 0.98 -0.63 -9.13
CA VAL A 120 1.27 -0.71 -7.69
C VAL A 120 2.69 -1.15 -7.38
N GLY A 121 3.50 -1.41 -8.38
CA GLY A 121 4.87 -1.82 -8.12
C GLY A 121 5.40 -2.73 -9.19
N HIS A 122 6.47 -3.43 -8.86
CA HIS A 122 7.05 -4.36 -9.81
C HIS A 122 7.59 -5.58 -9.10
N ALA A 123 7.63 -6.68 -9.82
CA ALA A 123 8.14 -7.94 -9.28
C ALA A 123 9.66 -7.85 -9.11
N ILE A 124 10.13 -8.29 -7.95
CA ILE A 124 11.57 -8.44 -7.72
C ILE A 124 12.02 -9.78 -8.26
N THR A 125 11.19 -10.79 -8.07
CA THR A 125 11.46 -12.13 -8.57
C THR A 125 10.26 -12.64 -9.36
N ASP A 126 10.50 -13.61 -10.21
CA ASP A 126 9.47 -14.34 -10.93
C ASP A 126 9.45 -15.74 -10.31
N ALA A 127 8.64 -15.90 -9.28
CA ALA A 127 8.63 -17.15 -8.52
C ALA A 127 7.32 -17.32 -7.76
N ALA A 128 6.96 -18.57 -7.49
CA ALA A 128 5.76 -18.88 -6.71
C ALA A 128 5.92 -18.42 -5.26
N ASP A 129 7.15 -18.41 -4.75
CA ASP A 129 7.43 -17.84 -3.43
C ASP A 129 8.36 -16.65 -3.69
N GLY A 130 7.79 -15.58 -4.12
CA GLY A 130 8.54 -14.45 -4.62
C GLY A 130 8.41 -13.21 -3.79
N ALA A 131 8.81 -12.10 -4.42
CA ALA A 131 8.80 -10.79 -3.77
C ALA A 131 8.47 -9.70 -4.78
N TYR A 132 7.86 -8.63 -4.30
CA TYR A 132 7.68 -7.45 -5.13
C TYR A 132 7.88 -6.20 -4.29
N LEU A 133 8.19 -5.12 -4.99
CA LEU A 133 8.28 -3.82 -4.35
C LEU A 133 6.98 -3.08 -4.59
N PHE A 134 6.24 -2.83 -3.51
CA PHE A 134 5.05 -2.01 -3.58
C PHE A 134 5.44 -0.55 -3.63
N CYS A 135 4.88 0.18 -4.59
CA CYS A 135 5.06 1.62 -4.74
C CYS A 135 3.69 2.22 -5.00
N GLY A 136 3.06 2.75 -3.96
CA GLY A 136 1.67 3.15 -4.03
C GLY A 136 1.46 4.50 -4.64
N GLU A 137 1.78 4.67 -5.90
CA GLU A 137 1.59 5.96 -6.54
C GLU A 137 0.14 6.30 -6.77
N GLY A 138 -0.72 5.30 -6.66
CA GLY A 138 -2.12 5.50 -6.87
C GLY A 138 -2.48 5.59 -8.33
N SER A 139 -3.76 5.67 -8.58
CA SER A 139 -4.23 5.87 -9.92
C SER A 139 -3.99 7.32 -10.28
N ASN A 140 -3.32 7.55 -11.33
CA ASN A 140 -3.12 8.89 -11.81
C ASN A 140 -4.20 9.23 -12.81
N ARG A 141 -5.41 9.21 -12.31
CA ARG A 141 -6.55 9.29 -13.20
C ARG A 141 -6.82 10.66 -13.77
N ALA A 142 -6.18 11.64 -13.20
CA ALA A 142 -6.33 12.99 -13.71
C ALA A 142 -5.75 13.13 -15.11
N VAL A 143 -4.95 12.19 -15.50
CA VAL A 143 -4.33 12.26 -16.82
C VAL A 143 -5.09 11.49 -17.85
#